data_4d4ebff0d6536757c5a5448cb465cb62
#
_entry.id   4d4ebff0d6536757c5a5448cb465cb62
#
_cell.length_a   1.000
_cell.length_b   1.000
_cell.length_c   1.000
_cell.angle_alpha   90.00
_cell.angle_beta   90.00
_cell.angle_gamma   90.00
#
_symmetry.space_group_name_H-M   'P 1'
#
loop_
_entity.id
_entity.type
_entity.pdbx_description
1 polymer ?
#
loop_
_entity_poly.entity_id
_entity_poly.type
_entity_poly.pdbx_seq_one_letter_code
_entity_poly.pdbx_strand_id
1 'polypeptide(L)'
;MITIMAYIKFVERTLPYKYKDSSTYEDLLRYCGNPEKAVAAGVFRLESLTTAAAEMQCTAQQFHKDYGTRIQHIIITFTKRETPSLSMVQFIADACGRFFADRYQVAYYIHWEPNPHIHMIVNRVSFVDGKKYPDRFADRQAFWQHVRYVLSGYGIFLCK
;
A
#
# COMPACT_ATOMS: atom_id res chain seq x y z
N MET A 1 -14.72 25.68 9.73
CA MET A 1 -13.74 24.60 9.94
C MET A 1 -13.48 23.90 8.62
N ILE A 2 -12.21 23.69 8.29
CA ILE A 2 -11.84 23.00 7.04
C ILE A 2 -11.66 21.52 7.36
N THR A 3 -12.42 20.66 6.70
CA THR A 3 -12.32 19.22 6.88
C THR A 3 -11.29 18.64 5.91
N ILE A 4 -10.35 17.87 6.44
CA ILE A 4 -9.43 17.09 5.61
C ILE A 4 -10.20 15.93 5.04
N MET A 5 -10.03 15.70 3.75
CA MET A 5 -10.63 14.59 3.07
C MET A 5 -9.53 13.69 2.50
N ALA A 6 -9.82 12.42 2.37
CA ALA A 6 -8.93 11.47 1.73
C ALA A 6 -9.70 10.60 0.74
N TYR A 7 -9.00 9.98 -0.17
CA TYR A 7 -9.59 9.02 -1.10
C TYR A 7 -8.60 7.92 -1.43
N ILE A 8 -9.15 6.76 -1.80
CA ILE A 8 -8.36 5.57 -2.11
C ILE A 8 -8.42 5.29 -3.60
N LYS A 9 -7.26 5.00 -4.19
CA LYS A 9 -7.15 4.48 -5.55
C LYS A 9 -6.57 3.07 -5.51
N PHE A 10 -7.29 2.11 -6.07
CA PHE A 10 -6.77 0.77 -6.33
C PHE A 10 -6.22 0.76 -7.75
N VAL A 11 -4.91 0.80 -7.88
CA VAL A 11 -4.24 1.06 -9.17
C VAL A 11 -4.61 0.02 -10.22
N GLU A 12 -4.67 -1.27 -9.85
CA GLU A 12 -4.95 -2.37 -10.77
C GLU A 12 -6.35 -2.29 -11.37
N ARG A 13 -7.26 -1.59 -10.70
CA ARG A 13 -8.63 -1.40 -11.19
C ARG A 13 -8.69 -0.50 -12.43
N THR A 14 -7.79 0.48 -12.49
CA THR A 14 -7.72 1.41 -13.63
C THR A 14 -6.71 0.98 -14.67
N LEU A 15 -5.71 0.17 -14.27
CA LEU A 15 -4.62 -0.30 -15.12
C LEU A 15 -4.41 -1.81 -14.90
N PRO A 16 -5.37 -2.66 -15.35
CA PRO A 16 -5.34 -4.10 -15.03
C PRO A 16 -4.17 -4.87 -15.63
N TYR A 17 -3.47 -4.28 -16.61
CA TYR A 17 -2.28 -4.89 -17.21
C TYR A 17 -1.01 -4.67 -16.40
N LYS A 18 -1.03 -3.77 -15.41
CA LYS A 18 0.13 -3.47 -14.57
C LYS A 18 0.45 -4.62 -13.61
N TYR A 19 1.70 -4.65 -13.17
CA TYR A 19 2.20 -5.54 -12.12
C TYR A 19 2.14 -7.02 -12.49
N LYS A 20 2.25 -7.31 -13.80
CA LYS A 20 2.24 -8.70 -14.32
C LYS A 20 3.62 -9.21 -14.73
N ASP A 21 4.63 -8.35 -14.76
CA ASP A 21 5.99 -8.74 -15.11
C ASP A 21 6.78 -9.21 -13.88
N SER A 22 7.75 -10.06 -14.10
CA SER A 22 8.62 -10.56 -13.02
C SER A 22 9.47 -9.46 -12.39
N SER A 23 9.72 -8.35 -13.11
CA SER A 23 10.43 -7.18 -12.61
C SER A 23 9.57 -6.25 -11.75
N THR A 24 8.27 -6.52 -11.62
CA THR A 24 7.31 -5.65 -10.94
C THR A 24 7.75 -5.29 -9.51
N TYR A 25 8.20 -6.28 -8.75
CA TYR A 25 8.59 -6.06 -7.36
C TYR A 25 9.68 -4.97 -7.26
N GLU A 26 10.75 -5.17 -8.00
CA GLU A 26 11.89 -4.26 -7.96
C GLU A 26 11.53 -2.90 -8.56
N ASP A 27 10.86 -2.88 -9.70
CA ASP A 27 10.53 -1.65 -10.41
C ASP A 27 9.60 -0.75 -9.60
N LEU A 28 8.55 -1.32 -9.00
CA LEU A 28 7.59 -0.55 -8.24
C LEU A 28 8.17 -0.01 -6.93
N LEU A 29 8.91 -0.84 -6.19
CA LEU A 29 9.52 -0.40 -4.94
C LEU A 29 10.58 0.67 -5.21
N ARG A 30 11.35 0.53 -6.27
CA ARG A 30 12.33 1.55 -6.67
C ARG A 30 11.64 2.86 -7.05
N TYR A 31 10.57 2.79 -7.83
CA TYR A 31 9.80 3.98 -8.23
C TYR A 31 9.21 4.71 -7.03
N CYS A 32 8.51 3.99 -6.15
CA CYS A 32 7.88 4.60 -4.98
C CYS A 32 8.91 5.03 -3.93
N GLY A 33 10.04 4.34 -3.84
CA GLY A 33 11.10 4.60 -2.88
C GLY A 33 12.13 5.63 -3.34
N ASN A 34 11.89 6.32 -4.46
CA ASN A 34 12.78 7.37 -4.94
C ASN A 34 13.06 8.39 -3.82
N PRO A 35 14.34 8.57 -3.40
CA PRO A 35 14.70 9.45 -2.28
C PRO A 35 14.30 10.91 -2.48
N GLU A 36 14.11 11.34 -3.72
CA GLU A 36 13.66 12.71 -4.02
C GLU A 36 12.17 12.92 -3.73
N LYS A 37 11.41 11.84 -3.62
CA LYS A 37 9.95 11.89 -3.43
C LYS A 37 9.50 11.30 -2.11
N ALA A 38 10.10 10.21 -1.67
CA ALA A 38 9.70 9.52 -0.45
C ALA A 38 10.24 10.25 0.77
N VAL A 39 9.36 10.69 1.66
CA VAL A 39 9.74 11.40 2.90
C VAL A 39 9.66 10.51 4.13
N ALA A 40 8.99 9.36 4.03
CA ALA A 40 8.92 8.33 5.07
C ALA A 40 8.51 7.02 4.43
N ALA A 41 8.76 5.93 5.12
CA ALA A 41 8.44 4.59 4.64
C ALA A 41 8.39 3.59 5.80
N GLY A 42 7.81 2.41 5.55
CA GLY A 42 7.78 1.33 6.52
C GLY A 42 7.51 0.00 5.87
N VAL A 43 7.70 -1.06 6.65
CA VAL A 43 7.49 -2.43 6.17
C VAL A 43 6.75 -3.25 7.22
N PHE A 44 6.00 -4.25 6.75
CA PHE A 44 5.42 -5.32 7.57
C PHE A 44 5.78 -6.66 6.95
N ARG A 45 6.25 -7.59 7.78
CA ARG A 45 6.64 -8.94 7.37
C ARG A 45 7.75 -8.96 6.32
N LEU A 46 8.57 -7.93 6.34
CA LEU A 46 9.77 -7.76 5.52
C LEU A 46 10.89 -7.31 6.45
N GLU A 47 12.09 -7.71 6.15
CA GLU A 47 13.24 -7.37 6.98
C GLU A 47 13.62 -5.89 6.85
N SER A 48 13.59 -5.38 5.61
CA SER A 48 13.93 -3.98 5.34
C SER A 48 13.37 -3.54 4.00
N LEU A 49 13.36 -2.23 3.76
CA LEU A 49 13.01 -1.68 2.45
C LEU A 49 14.02 -2.06 1.38
N THR A 50 15.30 -2.19 1.74
CA THR A 50 16.35 -2.56 0.80
C THR A 50 16.17 -3.97 0.25
N THR A 51 15.69 -4.90 1.07
CA THR A 51 15.52 -6.30 0.69
C THR A 51 14.07 -6.64 0.32
N ALA A 52 13.15 -5.69 0.44
CA ALA A 52 11.71 -5.93 0.30
C ALA A 52 11.34 -6.57 -1.04
N ALA A 53 11.85 -6.06 -2.16
CA ALA A 53 11.52 -6.61 -3.47
C ALA A 53 11.96 -8.07 -3.62
N ALA A 54 13.19 -8.37 -3.19
CA ALA A 54 13.71 -9.73 -3.24
C ALA A 54 12.93 -10.67 -2.32
N GLU A 55 12.56 -10.21 -1.13
CA GLU A 55 11.78 -11.00 -0.19
C GLU A 55 10.38 -11.32 -0.71
N MET A 56 9.71 -10.33 -1.30
CA MET A 56 8.40 -10.53 -1.91
C MET A 56 8.45 -11.54 -3.04
N GLN A 57 9.43 -11.41 -3.93
CA GLN A 57 9.60 -12.34 -5.05
C GLN A 57 9.94 -13.74 -4.55
N CYS A 58 10.80 -13.84 -3.55
CA CYS A 58 11.17 -15.11 -2.94
C CYS A 58 9.93 -15.83 -2.37
N THR A 59 9.07 -15.12 -1.67
CA THR A 59 7.81 -15.68 -1.15
C THR A 59 6.94 -16.22 -2.29
N ALA A 60 6.77 -15.44 -3.35
CA ALA A 60 5.98 -15.88 -4.51
C ALA A 60 6.58 -17.13 -5.17
N GLN A 61 7.90 -17.18 -5.29
CA GLN A 61 8.60 -18.33 -5.88
C GLN A 61 8.49 -19.58 -5.00
N GLN A 62 8.61 -19.43 -3.69
CA GLN A 62 8.48 -20.55 -2.75
C GLN A 62 7.12 -21.26 -2.87
N PHE A 63 6.08 -20.52 -3.15
CA PHE A 63 4.73 -21.06 -3.32
C PHE A 63 4.36 -21.33 -4.76
N HIS A 64 5.32 -21.18 -5.70
CA HIS A 64 5.10 -21.36 -7.13
C HIS A 64 3.99 -20.46 -7.69
N LYS A 65 3.95 -19.21 -7.21
CA LYS A 65 2.91 -18.22 -7.55
C LYS A 65 3.49 -16.94 -8.16
N ASP A 66 4.73 -16.97 -8.63
CA ASP A 66 5.37 -15.81 -9.27
C ASP A 66 4.86 -15.65 -10.70
N TYR A 67 3.58 -15.39 -10.84
CA TYR A 67 2.88 -15.17 -12.11
C TYR A 67 1.66 -14.29 -11.91
N GLY A 68 1.09 -13.79 -13.00
CA GLY A 68 -0.11 -12.96 -12.99
C GLY A 68 0.15 -11.61 -12.34
N THR A 69 -0.89 -11.03 -11.76
CA THR A 69 -0.76 -9.77 -11.02
C THR A 69 -0.04 -10.05 -9.69
N ARG A 70 1.12 -9.45 -9.53
CA ARG A 70 2.03 -9.75 -8.41
C ARG A 70 1.82 -8.87 -7.20
N ILE A 71 1.37 -7.66 -7.42
CA ILE A 71 1.29 -6.61 -6.38
C ILE A 71 -0.13 -6.05 -6.33
N GLN A 72 -0.61 -5.79 -5.13
CA GLN A 72 -1.75 -4.93 -4.87
C GLN A 72 -1.19 -3.55 -4.52
N HIS A 73 -1.37 -2.58 -5.40
CA HIS A 73 -0.90 -1.22 -5.19
C HIS A 73 -2.08 -0.31 -4.88
N ILE A 74 -2.07 0.28 -3.69
CA ILE A 74 -3.15 1.13 -3.20
C ILE A 74 -2.54 2.49 -2.88
N ILE A 75 -3.21 3.57 -3.32
CA ILE A 75 -2.78 4.93 -3.02
C ILE A 75 -3.85 5.60 -2.20
N ILE A 76 -3.47 6.12 -1.03
CA ILE A 76 -4.35 6.91 -0.16
C ILE A 76 -3.87 8.35 -0.23
N THR A 77 -4.70 9.24 -0.75
CA THR A 77 -4.34 10.65 -0.98
C THR A 77 -5.14 11.55 -0.06
N PHE A 78 -4.46 12.55 0.52
CA PHE A 78 -5.07 13.58 1.38
C PHE A 78 -5.20 14.87 0.59
N THR A 79 -6.31 15.60 0.81
CA THR A 79 -6.63 16.79 0.02
C THR A 79 -5.93 18.06 0.49
N LYS A 80 -5.41 18.06 1.73
CA LYS A 80 -4.76 19.25 2.31
C LYS A 80 -3.32 18.92 2.66
N ARG A 81 -2.40 19.68 2.07
CA ARG A 81 -0.97 19.50 2.26
C ARG A 81 -0.50 19.88 3.66
N GLU A 82 -1.07 20.93 4.24
CA GLU A 82 -0.57 21.54 5.46
C GLU A 82 -1.20 21.00 6.73
N THR A 83 -2.36 20.38 6.60
CA THR A 83 -3.15 20.00 7.78
C THR A 83 -2.75 18.66 8.38
N PRO A 84 -2.57 17.56 7.62
CA PRO A 84 -2.02 16.37 8.24
C PRO A 84 -0.51 16.52 8.38
N SER A 85 0.00 16.33 9.61
CA SER A 85 1.45 16.29 9.81
C SER A 85 2.04 15.00 9.22
N LEU A 86 3.34 14.99 8.97
CA LEU A 86 4.02 13.77 8.51
C LEU A 86 3.86 12.64 9.52
N SER A 87 3.97 12.94 10.83
CA SER A 87 3.76 11.94 11.87
C SER A 87 2.36 11.33 11.81
N MET A 88 1.34 12.16 11.60
CA MET A 88 -0.05 11.68 11.47
C MET A 88 -0.19 10.75 10.27
N VAL A 89 0.33 11.15 9.11
CA VAL A 89 0.25 10.35 7.89
C VAL A 89 0.99 9.02 8.08
N GLN A 90 2.11 9.04 8.80
CA GLN A 90 2.88 7.82 9.08
C GLN A 90 2.12 6.87 10.00
N PHE A 91 1.48 7.37 11.07
CA PHE A 91 0.63 6.54 11.92
C PHE A 91 -0.54 5.95 11.14
N ILE A 92 -1.14 6.74 10.25
CA ILE A 92 -2.22 6.25 9.38
C ILE A 92 -1.71 5.15 8.45
N ALA A 93 -0.55 5.34 7.84
CA ALA A 93 0.05 4.33 6.96
C ALA A 93 0.31 3.02 7.70
N ASP A 94 0.87 3.09 8.91
CA ASP A 94 1.08 1.90 9.73
C ASP A 94 -0.24 1.18 10.04
N ALA A 95 -1.25 1.92 10.49
CA ALA A 95 -2.54 1.34 10.83
C ALA A 95 -3.23 0.70 9.61
N CYS A 96 -3.12 1.34 8.44
CA CYS A 96 -3.69 0.78 7.20
C CYS A 96 -2.91 -0.45 6.72
N GLY A 97 -1.59 -0.44 6.84
CA GLY A 97 -0.75 -1.57 6.45
C GLY A 97 -1.00 -2.81 7.29
N ARG A 98 -1.32 -2.64 8.57
CA ARG A 98 -1.63 -3.76 9.46
C ARG A 98 -2.83 -4.59 9.02
N PHE A 99 -3.73 -4.00 8.23
CA PHE A 99 -4.86 -4.73 7.67
C PHE A 99 -4.41 -5.96 6.88
N PHE A 100 -3.28 -5.86 6.19
CA PHE A 100 -2.74 -6.95 5.37
C PHE A 100 -1.70 -7.82 6.08
N ALA A 101 -1.12 -7.33 7.17
CA ALA A 101 0.12 -7.88 7.74
C ALA A 101 -0.01 -9.27 8.35
N ASP A 102 -1.22 -9.76 8.63
CA ASP A 102 -1.43 -11.12 9.13
C ASP A 102 -1.13 -12.18 8.07
N ARG A 103 -1.25 -11.82 6.79
CA ARG A 103 -1.14 -12.77 5.69
C ARG A 103 -0.20 -12.34 4.58
N TYR A 104 0.05 -11.03 4.42
CA TYR A 104 0.77 -10.50 3.27
C TYR A 104 1.90 -9.58 3.69
N GLN A 105 2.99 -9.63 2.95
CA GLN A 105 4.09 -8.70 3.12
C GLN A 105 3.70 -7.34 2.57
N VAL A 106 4.05 -6.27 3.28
CA VAL A 106 3.66 -4.90 2.93
C VAL A 106 4.88 -3.98 3.02
N ALA A 107 5.02 -3.13 2.02
CA ALA A 107 5.89 -1.96 2.08
C ALA A 107 5.04 -0.73 1.80
N TYR A 108 5.31 0.37 2.50
CA TYR A 108 4.66 1.63 2.15
C TYR A 108 5.68 2.75 2.05
N TYR A 109 5.36 3.73 1.19
CA TYR A 109 6.14 4.95 1.04
C TYR A 109 5.18 6.14 1.10
N ILE A 110 5.62 7.21 1.77
CA ILE A 110 4.84 8.44 1.87
C ILE A 110 5.52 9.48 0.98
N HIS A 111 4.75 10.04 0.05
CA HIS A 111 5.13 11.16 -0.78
C HIS A 111 4.35 12.40 -0.33
N TRP A 112 4.99 13.57 -0.40
CA TRP A 112 4.36 14.80 0.08
C TRP A 112 3.83 15.68 -1.03
N GLU A 113 4.36 15.53 -2.24
CA GLU A 113 4.01 16.36 -3.39
C GLU A 113 3.21 15.58 -4.43
N PRO A 114 2.21 16.19 -5.09
CA PRO A 114 1.68 17.54 -4.86
C PRO A 114 0.83 17.65 -3.59
N ASN A 115 0.24 16.56 -3.13
CA ASN A 115 -0.47 16.42 -1.86
C ASN A 115 0.06 15.18 -1.15
N PRO A 116 -0.01 15.14 0.20
CA PRO A 116 0.42 13.95 0.92
C PRO A 116 -0.33 12.70 0.43
N HIS A 117 0.41 11.64 0.15
CA HIS A 117 -0.20 10.37 -0.23
C HIS A 117 0.69 9.19 0.18
N ILE A 118 0.02 8.07 0.42
CA ILE A 118 0.64 6.83 0.84
C ILE A 118 0.58 5.86 -0.32
N HIS A 119 1.74 5.35 -0.76
CA HIS A 119 1.81 4.19 -1.65
C HIS A 119 1.87 2.95 -0.79
N MET A 120 0.81 2.16 -0.77
CA MET A 120 0.73 0.88 -0.06
C MET A 120 0.97 -0.23 -1.06
N ILE A 121 2.05 -0.98 -0.87
CA ILE A 121 2.47 -2.03 -1.79
C ILE A 121 2.37 -3.37 -1.06
N VAL A 122 1.45 -4.22 -1.51
CA VAL A 122 1.14 -5.49 -0.86
C VAL A 122 1.50 -6.63 -1.80
N ASN A 123 2.30 -7.57 -1.32
CA ASN A 123 2.55 -8.80 -2.06
C ASN A 123 1.26 -9.61 -2.13
N ARG A 124 0.79 -9.92 -3.33
CA ARG A 124 -0.45 -10.69 -3.48
C ARG A 124 -0.34 -12.13 -3.01
N VAL A 125 0.86 -12.68 -2.93
CA VAL A 125 1.06 -14.05 -2.46
C VAL A 125 1.21 -14.03 -0.95
N SER A 126 0.31 -14.75 -0.25
CA SER A 126 0.36 -14.86 1.21
C SER A 126 1.63 -15.61 1.64
N PHE A 127 2.33 -15.06 2.63
CA PHE A 127 3.45 -15.75 3.25
C PHE A 127 3.02 -16.90 4.15
N VAL A 128 1.74 -16.99 4.48
CA VAL A 128 1.19 -18.03 5.35
C VAL A 128 0.92 -19.32 4.58
N ASP A 129 0.24 -19.24 3.46
CA ASP A 129 -0.22 -20.42 2.72
C ASP A 129 -0.07 -20.30 1.19
N GLY A 130 0.49 -19.20 0.71
CA GLY A 130 0.69 -18.98 -0.71
C GLY A 130 -0.57 -18.62 -1.50
N LYS A 131 -1.71 -18.49 -0.85
CA LYS A 131 -2.94 -18.06 -1.54
C LYS A 131 -2.81 -16.60 -1.96
N LYS A 132 -3.23 -16.31 -3.18
CA LYS A 132 -3.18 -14.96 -3.71
C LYS A 132 -4.35 -14.12 -3.18
N TYR A 133 -4.07 -12.86 -2.86
CA TYR A 133 -5.09 -11.88 -2.51
C TYR A 133 -6.10 -11.76 -3.67
N PRO A 134 -7.39 -12.07 -3.43
CA PRO A 134 -8.33 -12.21 -4.55
C PRO A 134 -8.77 -10.89 -5.19
N ASP A 135 -8.63 -9.78 -4.49
CA ASP A 135 -9.00 -8.44 -4.93
C ASP A 135 -10.44 -8.36 -5.48
N ARG A 136 -11.37 -9.01 -4.79
CA ARG A 136 -12.80 -8.94 -5.11
C ARG A 136 -13.38 -7.63 -4.57
N PHE A 137 -14.59 -7.30 -5.02
CA PHE A 137 -15.29 -6.12 -4.49
C PHE A 137 -15.39 -6.16 -2.96
N ALA A 138 -15.73 -7.31 -2.39
CA ALA A 138 -15.83 -7.47 -0.93
C ALA A 138 -14.49 -7.21 -0.23
N ASP A 139 -13.39 -7.61 -0.83
CA ASP A 139 -12.06 -7.40 -0.25
C ASP A 139 -11.69 -5.91 -0.25
N ARG A 140 -12.00 -5.20 -1.32
CA ARG A 140 -11.79 -3.76 -1.40
C ARG A 140 -12.68 -3.00 -0.42
N GLN A 141 -13.93 -3.44 -0.26
CA GLN A 141 -14.85 -2.85 0.71
C GLN A 141 -14.35 -3.04 2.14
N ALA A 142 -13.84 -4.22 2.47
CA ALA A 142 -13.28 -4.50 3.79
C ALA A 142 -12.10 -3.56 4.10
N PHE A 143 -11.20 -3.38 3.14
CA PHE A 143 -10.08 -2.44 3.30
C PHE A 143 -10.58 -1.00 3.41
N TRP A 144 -11.53 -0.61 2.57
CA TRP A 144 -12.13 0.74 2.59
C TRP A 144 -12.73 1.04 3.98
N GLN A 145 -13.46 0.10 4.56
CA GLN A 145 -14.05 0.25 5.89
C GLN A 145 -12.97 0.38 6.96
N HIS A 146 -11.90 -0.39 6.85
CA HIS A 146 -10.77 -0.28 7.78
C HIS A 146 -10.11 1.09 7.71
N VAL A 147 -9.84 1.58 6.52
CA VAL A 147 -9.25 2.92 6.31
C VAL A 147 -10.19 3.99 6.85
N ARG A 148 -11.49 3.89 6.59
CA ARG A 148 -12.48 4.82 7.11
C ARG A 148 -12.44 4.87 8.64
N TYR A 149 -12.37 3.71 9.28
CA TYR A 149 -12.27 3.62 10.73
C TYR A 149 -10.99 4.31 11.24
N VAL A 150 -9.85 4.02 10.63
CA VAL A 150 -8.57 4.64 11.01
C VAL A 150 -8.64 6.16 10.87
N LEU A 151 -9.10 6.64 9.73
CA LEU A 151 -9.17 8.08 9.44
C LEU A 151 -10.14 8.82 10.37
N SER A 152 -11.22 8.17 10.79
CA SER A 152 -12.20 8.78 11.69
C SER A 152 -11.57 9.18 13.03
N GLY A 153 -10.56 8.44 13.49
CA GLY A 153 -9.82 8.77 14.70
C GLY A 153 -9.01 10.06 14.60
N TYR A 154 -8.77 10.53 13.37
CA TYR A 154 -8.04 11.78 13.10
C TYR A 154 -8.96 12.89 12.56
N GLY A 155 -10.26 12.65 12.54
CA GLY A 155 -11.22 13.62 12.01
C GLY A 155 -11.14 13.79 10.49
N ILE A 156 -10.65 12.78 9.76
CA ILE A 156 -10.50 12.81 8.31
C ILE A 156 -11.64 12.03 7.68
N PHE A 157 -12.29 12.64 6.68
CA PHE A 157 -13.40 12.02 5.95
C PHE A 157 -12.86 11.26 4.74
N LEU A 158 -13.27 10.00 4.60
CA LEU A 158 -12.91 9.17 3.43
C LEU A 158 -14.00 9.28 2.37
N CYS A 159 -13.64 9.85 1.21
CA CYS A 159 -14.54 9.95 0.06
C CYS A 159 -14.73 8.59 -0.62
N LYS A 160 -15.90 8.39 -1.18
CA LYS A 160 -16.20 7.21 -2.00
C LYS A 160 -15.59 7.32 -3.39
#